data_0406a56cd5b0b0b664fd44f97fe1565e
#
_entry.id   0406a56cd5b0b0b664fd44f97fe1565e
#
_cell.length_a   1.000
_cell.length_b   1.000
_cell.length_c   1.000
_cell.angle_alpha   90.00
_cell.angle_beta   90.00
_cell.angle_gamma   90.00
#
_symmetry.space_group_name_H-M   'P 1'
#
loop_
_entity.id
_entity.type
_entity.pdbx_description
1 polymer ?
#
loop_
_entity_poly.entity_id
_entity_poly.type
_entity_poly.pdbx_seq_one_letter_code
_entity_poly.pdbx_strand_id
1 'polypeptide(L)'
;MLLRHIRYFLAVAEQGNFTRAAEALHVSQPTLSQQVKQLEDALGAPLFDRSGRRVQLTDVGEAWMRYARLALQDLDAGARAIHDVATLARGHLRLAMTPTFTAYLVGPTIDAFYRRYPGITLSIEEMAQERIEALLAQDRLDLGIAFEMAQSVEVEATPLFSETLELMVGAEHPLAARRRPLTLAEWRHLPLALLSGDFATRQFIDRYCTQLGFRPLVAVEANALGAIVEIVRRGQLATLLPAAIARENRQLKKVALDNAMPARQAVLLQRQGAYRSAAAQAFIAVLQQQGVTPTPPSAASSPADAPARSRGKSAS
;
A
#
# COMPACT_ATOMS: atom_id res chain seq x y z
N MET A 1 -35.56 2.79 -10.71
CA MET A 1 -34.19 2.25 -10.86
C MET A 1 -34.05 0.98 -10.07
N LEU A 2 -33.45 -0.08 -10.63
CA LEU A 2 -33.23 -1.38 -9.98
C LEU A 2 -31.74 -1.66 -9.91
N LEU A 3 -31.27 -2.45 -8.92
CA LEU A 3 -29.87 -2.82 -8.74
C LEU A 3 -29.25 -3.48 -10.00
N ARG A 4 -30.05 -4.29 -10.72
CA ARG A 4 -29.59 -4.88 -11.98
C ARG A 4 -29.26 -3.86 -13.05
N HIS A 5 -29.94 -2.70 -13.09
CA HIS A 5 -29.65 -1.63 -14.07
C HIS A 5 -28.24 -1.07 -13.80
N ILE A 6 -27.87 -0.89 -12.54
CA ILE A 6 -26.54 -0.42 -12.13
C ILE A 6 -25.48 -1.44 -12.55
N ARG A 7 -25.67 -2.73 -12.26
CA ARG A 7 -24.74 -3.80 -12.67
C ARG A 7 -24.55 -3.87 -14.18
N TYR A 8 -25.64 -3.73 -14.94
CA TYR A 8 -25.60 -3.78 -16.39
C TYR A 8 -24.86 -2.57 -16.99
N PHE A 9 -25.12 -1.39 -16.45
CA PHE A 9 -24.39 -0.18 -16.82
C PHE A 9 -22.89 -0.33 -16.58
N LEU A 10 -22.48 -0.75 -15.39
CA LEU A 10 -21.07 -0.93 -15.05
C LEU A 10 -20.38 -1.97 -15.93
N ALA A 11 -21.04 -3.08 -16.24
CA ALA A 11 -20.50 -4.09 -17.14
C ALA A 11 -20.27 -3.55 -18.57
N VAL A 12 -21.19 -2.72 -19.09
CA VAL A 12 -21.01 -2.08 -20.40
C VAL A 12 -19.87 -1.06 -20.34
N ALA A 13 -19.76 -0.28 -19.28
CA ALA A 13 -18.70 0.70 -19.10
C ALA A 13 -17.30 0.02 -19.05
N GLU A 14 -17.18 -1.13 -18.39
CA GLU A 14 -15.95 -1.89 -18.28
C GLU A 14 -15.53 -2.58 -19.59
N GLN A 15 -16.50 -3.15 -20.31
CA GLN A 15 -16.24 -3.87 -21.55
C GLN A 15 -16.13 -2.95 -22.79
N GLY A 16 -16.65 -1.72 -22.71
CA GLY A 16 -16.73 -0.78 -23.83
C GLY A 16 -17.54 -1.33 -25.01
N ASN A 17 -18.38 -2.37 -24.77
CA ASN A 17 -19.11 -3.09 -25.80
C ASN A 17 -20.31 -3.82 -25.21
N PHE A 18 -21.52 -3.57 -25.75
CA PHE A 18 -22.75 -4.20 -25.26
C PHE A 18 -22.79 -5.72 -25.46
N THR A 19 -22.24 -6.24 -26.54
CA THR A 19 -22.24 -7.67 -26.82
C THR A 19 -21.34 -8.42 -25.81
N ARG A 20 -20.11 -7.96 -25.58
CA ARG A 20 -19.21 -8.54 -24.60
C ARG A 20 -19.75 -8.45 -23.17
N ALA A 21 -20.37 -7.33 -22.83
CA ALA A 21 -20.99 -7.17 -21.52
C ALA A 21 -22.19 -8.12 -21.34
N ALA A 22 -22.99 -8.35 -22.38
CA ALA A 22 -24.10 -9.28 -22.35
C ALA A 22 -23.62 -10.73 -22.17
N GLU A 23 -22.56 -11.12 -22.88
CA GLU A 23 -21.89 -12.43 -22.75
C GLU A 23 -21.39 -12.62 -21.32
N ALA A 24 -20.67 -11.64 -20.77
CA ALA A 24 -20.12 -11.68 -19.40
C ALA A 24 -21.22 -11.79 -18.33
N LEU A 25 -22.41 -11.23 -18.59
CA LEU A 25 -23.55 -11.27 -17.70
C LEU A 25 -24.53 -12.44 -17.97
N HIS A 26 -24.24 -13.28 -18.99
CA HIS A 26 -25.09 -14.38 -19.42
C HIS A 26 -26.53 -13.94 -19.78
N VAL A 27 -26.67 -12.79 -20.44
CA VAL A 27 -27.97 -12.25 -20.90
C VAL A 27 -27.92 -11.95 -22.40
N SER A 28 -29.10 -11.75 -23.01
CA SER A 28 -29.13 -11.30 -24.42
C SER A 28 -28.74 -9.82 -24.53
N GLN A 29 -28.02 -9.46 -25.59
CA GLN A 29 -27.65 -8.07 -25.88
C GLN A 29 -28.86 -7.12 -25.96
N PRO A 30 -30.00 -7.49 -26.59
CA PRO A 30 -31.18 -6.65 -26.57
C PRO A 30 -31.71 -6.37 -25.16
N THR A 31 -31.72 -7.41 -24.30
CA THR A 31 -32.13 -7.27 -22.89
C THR A 31 -31.22 -6.29 -22.15
N LEU A 32 -29.89 -6.46 -22.28
CA LEU A 32 -28.93 -5.56 -21.68
C LEU A 32 -29.10 -4.11 -22.13
N SER A 33 -29.24 -3.90 -23.46
CA SER A 33 -29.42 -2.57 -24.04
C SER A 33 -30.69 -1.88 -23.56
N GLN A 34 -31.80 -2.63 -23.46
CA GLN A 34 -33.07 -2.13 -22.94
C GLN A 34 -32.97 -1.74 -21.46
N GLN A 35 -32.30 -2.54 -20.64
CA GLN A 35 -32.15 -2.24 -19.20
C GLN A 35 -31.24 -1.01 -18.96
N VAL A 36 -30.19 -0.84 -19.77
CA VAL A 36 -29.36 0.36 -19.72
C VAL A 36 -30.15 1.58 -20.17
N LYS A 37 -30.96 1.47 -21.25
CA LYS A 37 -31.83 2.56 -21.68
C LYS A 37 -32.85 2.96 -20.61
N GLN A 38 -33.45 1.99 -19.92
CA GLN A 38 -34.35 2.28 -18.79
C GLN A 38 -33.64 3.03 -17.64
N LEU A 39 -32.33 2.78 -17.43
CA LEU A 39 -31.55 3.55 -16.48
C LEU A 39 -31.34 4.99 -16.97
N GLU A 40 -30.95 5.17 -18.23
CA GLU A 40 -30.77 6.49 -18.86
C GLU A 40 -32.08 7.30 -18.81
N ASP A 41 -33.22 6.67 -19.13
CA ASP A 41 -34.54 7.29 -19.06
C ASP A 41 -34.89 7.69 -17.61
N ALA A 42 -34.58 6.85 -16.63
CA ALA A 42 -34.84 7.14 -15.22
C ALA A 42 -33.96 8.25 -14.64
N LEU A 43 -32.77 8.46 -15.20
CA LEU A 43 -31.83 9.52 -14.82
C LEU A 43 -32.02 10.79 -15.64
N GLY A 44 -32.77 10.72 -16.74
CA GLY A 44 -33.03 11.86 -17.65
C GLY A 44 -31.82 12.27 -18.48
N ALA A 45 -30.80 11.43 -18.59
CA ALA A 45 -29.59 11.75 -19.32
C ALA A 45 -28.94 10.49 -19.95
N PRO A 46 -28.34 10.61 -21.17
CA PRO A 46 -27.59 9.52 -21.75
C PRO A 46 -26.27 9.31 -20.99
N LEU A 47 -25.99 8.06 -20.64
CA LEU A 47 -24.77 7.67 -19.95
C LEU A 47 -23.67 7.19 -20.92
N PHE A 48 -24.08 6.77 -22.13
CA PHE A 48 -23.16 6.28 -23.15
C PHE A 48 -23.26 7.10 -24.43
N ASP A 49 -22.11 7.47 -24.98
CA ASP A 49 -21.99 7.88 -26.37
C ASP A 49 -21.89 6.64 -27.28
N ARG A 50 -22.83 6.52 -28.22
CA ARG A 50 -22.96 5.41 -29.16
C ARG A 50 -22.64 5.82 -30.59
N SER A 51 -22.18 7.08 -30.80
CA SER A 51 -21.94 7.64 -32.15
C SER A 51 -20.70 7.05 -32.82
N GLY A 52 -19.75 6.51 -32.02
CA GLY A 52 -18.48 5.97 -32.50
C GLY A 52 -18.46 4.46 -32.70
N ARG A 53 -17.31 3.95 -33.14
CA ARG A 53 -17.02 2.50 -33.27
C ARG A 53 -16.97 1.74 -31.94
N ARG A 54 -16.74 2.44 -30.85
CA ARG A 54 -16.72 1.93 -29.46
C ARG A 54 -17.70 2.70 -28.62
N VAL A 55 -18.36 2.02 -27.71
CA VAL A 55 -19.21 2.64 -26.70
C VAL A 55 -18.30 3.33 -25.68
N GLN A 56 -18.50 4.63 -25.47
CA GLN A 56 -17.78 5.43 -24.49
C GLN A 56 -18.77 6.02 -23.49
N LEU A 57 -18.30 6.35 -22.31
CA LEU A 57 -19.10 7.09 -21.34
C LEU A 57 -19.23 8.55 -21.79
N THR A 58 -20.37 9.15 -21.49
CA THR A 58 -20.52 10.61 -21.49
C THR A 58 -19.94 11.18 -20.19
N ASP A 59 -19.75 12.49 -20.08
CA ASP A 59 -19.34 13.14 -18.82
C ASP A 59 -20.31 12.79 -17.67
N VAL A 60 -21.62 12.73 -17.98
CA VAL A 60 -22.65 12.29 -17.02
C VAL A 60 -22.47 10.82 -16.66
N GLY A 61 -22.13 9.97 -17.64
CA GLY A 61 -21.83 8.56 -17.44
C GLY A 61 -20.63 8.33 -16.54
N GLU A 62 -19.56 9.11 -16.71
CA GLU A 62 -18.37 9.06 -15.84
C GLU A 62 -18.71 9.48 -14.40
N ALA A 63 -19.42 10.58 -14.24
CA ALA A 63 -19.88 11.03 -12.94
C ALA A 63 -20.76 9.96 -12.26
N TRP A 64 -21.72 9.39 -12.99
CA TRP A 64 -22.60 8.34 -12.48
C TRP A 64 -21.85 7.06 -12.14
N MET A 65 -20.86 6.67 -12.93
CA MET A 65 -20.07 5.44 -12.71
C MET A 65 -19.41 5.42 -11.33
N ARG A 66 -18.88 6.55 -10.85
CA ARG A 66 -18.28 6.65 -9.51
C ARG A 66 -19.29 6.30 -8.42
N TYR A 67 -20.47 6.93 -8.44
CA TYR A 67 -21.50 6.69 -7.45
C TYR A 67 -22.14 5.32 -7.57
N ALA A 68 -22.30 4.81 -8.78
CA ALA A 68 -22.84 3.47 -9.05
C ALA A 68 -21.94 2.38 -8.49
N ARG A 69 -20.61 2.51 -8.62
CA ARG A 69 -19.63 1.60 -8.01
C ARG A 69 -19.69 1.63 -6.49
N LEU A 70 -19.69 2.82 -5.89
CA LEU A 70 -19.77 2.97 -4.44
C LEU A 70 -21.05 2.35 -3.88
N ALA A 71 -22.19 2.58 -4.51
CA ALA A 71 -23.47 2.01 -4.07
C ALA A 71 -23.47 0.47 -4.09
N LEU A 72 -22.90 -0.17 -5.13
CA LEU A 72 -22.77 -1.62 -5.16
C LEU A 72 -21.81 -2.14 -4.09
N GLN A 73 -20.69 -1.46 -3.90
CA GLN A 73 -19.71 -1.81 -2.86
C GLN A 73 -20.33 -1.76 -1.47
N ASP A 74 -21.14 -0.75 -1.16
CA ASP A 74 -21.79 -0.60 0.13
C ASP A 74 -22.87 -1.67 0.33
N LEU A 75 -23.62 -2.07 -0.71
CA LEU A 75 -24.56 -3.16 -0.64
C LEU A 75 -23.88 -4.51 -0.43
N ASP A 76 -22.76 -4.77 -1.11
CA ASP A 76 -21.97 -5.99 -0.94
C ASP A 76 -21.29 -6.00 0.45
N ALA A 77 -20.83 -4.86 0.96
CA ALA A 77 -20.34 -4.71 2.33
C ALA A 77 -21.43 -5.00 3.36
N GLY A 78 -22.66 -4.51 3.14
CA GLY A 78 -23.80 -4.81 3.98
C GLY A 78 -24.17 -6.31 3.99
N ALA A 79 -24.09 -6.97 2.84
CA ALA A 79 -24.30 -8.42 2.76
C ALA A 79 -23.23 -9.20 3.53
N ARG A 80 -21.95 -8.78 3.43
CA ARG A 80 -20.87 -9.34 4.25
C ARG A 80 -21.11 -9.13 5.75
N ALA A 81 -21.52 -7.92 6.13
CA ALA A 81 -21.80 -7.58 7.52
C ALA A 81 -22.83 -8.52 8.19
N ILE A 82 -23.86 -8.94 7.46
CA ILE A 82 -24.87 -9.87 7.97
C ILE A 82 -24.24 -11.24 8.31
N HIS A 83 -23.29 -11.71 7.51
CA HIS A 83 -22.57 -12.96 7.78
C HIS A 83 -21.56 -12.83 8.92
N ASP A 84 -20.95 -11.67 9.09
CA ASP A 84 -19.92 -11.38 10.10
C ASP A 84 -20.49 -11.19 11.52
N VAL A 85 -21.73 -10.71 11.64
CA VAL A 85 -22.38 -10.36 12.91
C VAL A 85 -22.64 -11.58 13.82
N ALA A 86 -22.71 -12.78 13.28
CA ALA A 86 -23.14 -13.92 14.09
C ALA A 86 -22.01 -14.53 14.96
N THR A 87 -20.80 -14.63 14.47
CA THR A 87 -19.62 -15.15 15.18
C THR A 87 -18.40 -15.01 14.29
N LEU A 88 -17.23 -14.60 14.82
CA LEU A 88 -15.90 -14.72 14.18
C LEU A 88 -15.53 -16.20 13.83
N ALA A 89 -16.56 -17.08 13.78
CA ALA A 89 -16.43 -18.49 13.47
C ALA A 89 -16.21 -18.79 11.99
N ARG A 90 -16.58 -17.88 11.10
CA ARG A 90 -16.36 -17.98 9.65
C ARG A 90 -16.23 -16.58 9.06
N GLY A 91 -15.42 -16.44 8.03
CA GLY A 91 -15.22 -15.17 7.34
C GLY A 91 -14.07 -15.25 6.36
N HIS A 92 -13.87 -14.17 5.60
CA HIS A 92 -12.75 -14.02 4.69
C HIS A 92 -12.19 -12.60 4.84
N LEU A 93 -10.86 -12.47 4.91
CA LEU A 93 -10.17 -11.19 5.00
C LEU A 93 -9.13 -11.09 3.89
N ARG A 94 -9.22 -10.05 3.09
CA ARG A 94 -8.34 -9.76 1.96
C ARG A 94 -7.35 -8.68 2.37
N LEU A 95 -6.08 -9.03 2.41
CA LEU A 95 -4.98 -8.19 2.87
C LEU A 95 -4.00 -7.93 1.73
N ALA A 96 -3.45 -6.74 1.66
CA ALA A 96 -2.26 -6.49 0.85
C ALA A 96 -1.22 -5.71 1.64
N MET A 97 0.04 -5.95 1.33
CA MET A 97 1.18 -5.30 2.02
C MET A 97 2.29 -5.00 1.03
N THR A 98 3.07 -3.97 1.34
CA THR A 98 4.33 -3.76 0.61
C THR A 98 5.37 -4.81 1.01
N PRO A 99 6.34 -5.15 0.13
CA PRO A 99 7.24 -6.30 0.28
C PRO A 99 7.99 -6.39 1.61
N THR A 100 8.33 -5.26 2.20
CA THR A 100 9.07 -5.27 3.47
C THR A 100 8.25 -5.82 4.63
N PHE A 101 6.92 -5.60 4.64
CA PHE A 101 6.06 -6.12 5.71
C PHE A 101 5.81 -7.62 5.58
N THR A 102 5.74 -8.13 4.34
CA THR A 102 5.58 -9.57 4.13
C THR A 102 6.76 -10.36 4.69
N ALA A 103 7.95 -9.76 4.70
CA ALA A 103 9.17 -10.44 5.16
C ALA A 103 9.28 -10.60 6.69
N TYR A 104 8.68 -9.70 7.49
CA TYR A 104 8.85 -9.77 8.94
C TYR A 104 7.55 -9.64 9.76
N LEU A 105 6.51 -9.01 9.20
CA LEU A 105 5.27 -8.74 9.93
C LEU A 105 4.22 -9.85 9.72
N VAL A 106 4.15 -10.41 8.51
CA VAL A 106 3.10 -11.38 8.15
C VAL A 106 3.17 -12.64 9.01
N GLY A 107 4.34 -13.28 9.12
CA GLY A 107 4.47 -14.55 9.82
C GLY A 107 3.93 -14.50 11.26
N PRO A 108 4.49 -13.66 12.13
CA PRO A 108 4.03 -13.54 13.52
C PRO A 108 2.56 -13.11 13.62
N THR A 109 2.10 -12.18 12.77
CA THR A 109 0.72 -11.67 12.82
C THR A 109 -0.29 -12.74 12.43
N ILE A 110 -0.01 -13.49 11.35
CA ILE A 110 -0.91 -14.56 10.90
C ILE A 110 -0.96 -15.71 11.88
N ASP A 111 0.18 -16.11 12.46
CA ASP A 111 0.19 -17.14 13.50
C ASP A 111 -0.68 -16.75 14.69
N ALA A 112 -0.52 -15.53 15.21
CA ALA A 112 -1.33 -15.03 16.32
C ALA A 112 -2.82 -14.91 15.96
N PHE A 113 -3.14 -14.45 14.75
CA PHE A 113 -4.51 -14.33 14.27
C PHE A 113 -5.18 -15.69 14.07
N TYR A 114 -4.52 -16.62 13.39
CA TYR A 114 -5.05 -17.95 13.10
C TYR A 114 -5.31 -18.79 14.35
N ARG A 115 -4.43 -18.69 15.35
CA ARG A 115 -4.66 -19.37 16.65
C ARG A 115 -5.94 -18.90 17.33
N ARG A 116 -6.29 -17.63 17.17
CA ARG A 116 -7.46 -17.02 17.82
C ARG A 116 -8.74 -17.17 17.00
N TYR A 117 -8.61 -17.16 15.67
CA TYR A 117 -9.73 -17.16 14.73
C TYR A 117 -9.53 -18.18 13.60
N PRO A 118 -9.49 -19.49 13.90
CA PRO A 118 -9.15 -20.53 12.91
C PRO A 118 -10.20 -20.70 11.81
N GLY A 119 -11.41 -20.19 12.00
CA GLY A 119 -12.49 -20.23 11.00
C GLY A 119 -12.44 -19.11 9.97
N ILE A 120 -11.54 -18.12 10.13
CA ILE A 120 -11.39 -17.02 9.18
C ILE A 120 -10.31 -17.36 8.16
N THR A 121 -10.67 -17.33 6.89
CA THR A 121 -9.73 -17.49 5.78
C THR A 121 -9.08 -16.15 5.44
N LEU A 122 -7.80 -16.19 5.05
CA LEU A 122 -7.01 -15.01 4.72
C LEU A 122 -6.49 -15.12 3.29
N SER A 123 -6.63 -14.06 2.51
CA SER A 123 -5.89 -13.84 1.27
C SER A 123 -4.90 -12.72 1.50
N ILE A 124 -3.63 -12.97 1.21
CA ILE A 124 -2.55 -11.99 1.42
C ILE A 124 -1.82 -11.81 0.10
N GLU A 125 -1.73 -10.56 -0.35
CA GLU A 125 -1.05 -10.20 -1.58
C GLU A 125 0.08 -9.22 -1.30
N GLU A 126 1.17 -9.35 -2.05
CA GLU A 126 2.32 -8.43 -2.00
C GLU A 126 2.30 -7.56 -3.25
N MET A 127 2.29 -6.24 -3.06
CA MET A 127 2.27 -5.29 -4.18
C MET A 127 2.73 -3.88 -3.77
N ALA A 128 2.91 -3.01 -4.76
CA ALA A 128 3.20 -1.60 -4.54
C ALA A 128 1.99 -0.87 -3.93
N GLN A 129 2.27 0.23 -3.19
CA GLN A 129 1.24 0.98 -2.44
C GLN A 129 0.14 1.53 -3.34
N GLU A 130 0.47 2.08 -4.50
CA GLU A 130 -0.51 2.63 -5.45
C GLU A 130 -1.52 1.57 -5.88
N ARG A 131 -1.07 0.32 -6.03
CA ARG A 131 -1.94 -0.80 -6.36
C ARG A 131 -2.82 -1.20 -5.19
N ILE A 132 -2.29 -1.18 -3.96
CA ILE A 132 -3.07 -1.40 -2.72
C ILE A 132 -4.19 -0.38 -2.64
N GLU A 133 -3.89 0.92 -2.77
CA GLU A 133 -4.87 2.00 -2.71
C GLU A 133 -5.95 1.85 -3.78
N ALA A 134 -5.57 1.54 -5.03
CA ALA A 134 -6.52 1.32 -6.11
C ALA A 134 -7.47 0.13 -5.83
N LEU A 135 -6.97 -0.95 -5.22
CA LEU A 135 -7.79 -2.12 -4.90
C LEU A 135 -8.68 -1.89 -3.67
N LEU A 136 -8.22 -1.11 -2.68
CA LEU A 136 -9.03 -0.66 -1.55
C LEU A 136 -10.19 0.23 -2.02
N ALA A 137 -9.92 1.21 -2.89
CA ALA A 137 -10.94 2.08 -3.48
C ALA A 137 -12.00 1.28 -4.25
N GLN A 138 -11.61 0.14 -4.86
CA GLN A 138 -12.49 -0.77 -5.58
C GLN A 138 -13.16 -1.84 -4.70
N ASP A 139 -12.97 -1.80 -3.38
CA ASP A 139 -13.45 -2.82 -2.41
C ASP A 139 -12.99 -4.26 -2.73
N ARG A 140 -11.84 -4.38 -3.39
CA ARG A 140 -11.20 -5.67 -3.69
C ARG A 140 -10.25 -6.14 -2.60
N LEU A 141 -9.87 -5.24 -1.70
CA LEU A 141 -9.12 -5.48 -0.46
C LEU A 141 -9.91 -4.93 0.73
N ASP A 142 -9.72 -5.53 1.87
CA ASP A 142 -10.31 -5.09 3.13
C ASP A 142 -9.33 -4.19 3.90
N LEU A 143 -8.05 -4.55 3.91
CA LEU A 143 -6.98 -3.82 4.59
C LEU A 143 -5.71 -3.79 3.74
N GLY A 144 -4.98 -2.68 3.83
CA GLY A 144 -3.63 -2.53 3.31
C GLY A 144 -2.63 -2.17 4.40
N ILE A 145 -1.37 -2.61 4.29
CA ILE A 145 -0.27 -2.13 5.13
C ILE A 145 0.82 -1.58 4.22
N ALA A 146 1.11 -0.30 4.40
CA ALA A 146 2.02 0.44 3.54
C ALA A 146 2.81 1.51 4.33
N PHE A 147 3.43 2.44 3.63
CA PHE A 147 4.17 3.54 4.23
C PHE A 147 3.56 4.87 3.84
N GLU A 148 3.67 5.85 4.76
CA GLU A 148 3.25 7.22 4.52
C GLU A 148 1.73 7.40 4.35
N MET A 149 1.33 8.63 4.06
CA MET A 149 -0.08 8.97 3.86
C MET A 149 -0.61 8.37 2.54
N ALA A 150 -1.87 7.98 2.55
CA ALA A 150 -2.55 7.59 1.32
C ALA A 150 -2.52 8.75 0.31
N GLN A 151 -2.29 8.43 -0.96
CA GLN A 151 -2.35 9.40 -2.06
C GLN A 151 -3.76 9.54 -2.60
N SER A 152 -4.57 8.48 -2.51
CA SER A 152 -5.97 8.47 -2.91
C SER A 152 -6.86 9.10 -1.85
N VAL A 153 -7.76 10.01 -2.26
CA VAL A 153 -8.79 10.60 -1.40
C VAL A 153 -9.85 9.59 -0.95
N GLU A 154 -9.92 8.43 -1.59
CA GLU A 154 -10.86 7.34 -1.27
C GLU A 154 -10.31 6.39 -0.21
N VAL A 155 -9.05 6.58 0.23
CA VAL A 155 -8.35 5.72 1.18
C VAL A 155 -7.92 6.52 2.40
N GLU A 156 -8.28 6.04 3.57
CA GLU A 156 -7.79 6.57 4.84
C GLU A 156 -6.56 5.80 5.32
N ALA A 157 -5.60 6.53 5.91
CA ALA A 157 -4.39 5.97 6.49
C ALA A 157 -4.36 6.19 8.00
N THR A 158 -4.24 5.12 8.77
CA THR A 158 -4.09 5.15 10.21
C THR A 158 -2.65 4.76 10.58
N PRO A 159 -1.90 5.58 11.36
CA PRO A 159 -0.56 5.23 11.80
C PRO A 159 -0.52 3.91 12.57
N LEU A 160 0.45 3.04 12.25
CA LEU A 160 0.71 1.78 12.96
C LEU A 160 1.97 1.90 13.82
N PHE A 161 3.14 2.02 13.22
CA PHE A 161 4.42 2.12 13.91
C PHE A 161 5.48 2.80 13.04
N SER A 162 6.56 3.22 13.65
CA SER A 162 7.71 3.75 12.92
C SER A 162 8.78 2.68 12.77
N GLU A 163 9.43 2.64 11.61
CA GLU A 163 10.60 1.79 11.37
C GLU A 163 11.77 2.60 10.78
N THR A 164 12.97 2.07 10.93
CA THR A 164 14.18 2.59 10.29
C THR A 164 14.74 1.56 9.33
N LEU A 165 15.28 2.03 8.21
CA LEU A 165 16.08 1.20 7.33
C LEU A 165 17.53 1.23 7.79
N GLU A 166 18.18 0.08 7.72
CA GLU A 166 19.56 -0.12 8.10
C GLU A 166 20.36 -0.68 6.91
N LEU A 167 21.61 -0.26 6.80
CA LEU A 167 22.51 -0.85 5.81
C LEU A 167 22.85 -2.28 6.24
N MET A 168 22.65 -3.22 5.33
CA MET A 168 22.87 -4.65 5.54
C MET A 168 23.80 -5.23 4.50
N VAL A 169 24.63 -6.16 4.95
CA VAL A 169 25.58 -6.93 4.11
C VAL A 169 25.52 -8.40 4.49
N GLY A 170 26.01 -9.28 3.65
CA GLY A 170 26.21 -10.69 3.97
C GLY A 170 27.26 -10.90 5.06
N ALA A 171 27.22 -12.04 5.75
CA ALA A 171 28.14 -12.34 6.86
C ALA A 171 29.62 -12.37 6.43
N GLU A 172 29.90 -12.72 5.17
CA GLU A 172 31.27 -12.80 4.61
C GLU A 172 31.70 -11.50 3.91
N HIS A 173 30.84 -10.50 3.88
CA HIS A 173 31.18 -9.21 3.26
C HIS A 173 32.27 -8.50 4.08
N PRO A 174 33.26 -7.81 3.43
CA PRO A 174 34.34 -7.11 4.16
C PRO A 174 33.87 -6.13 5.24
N LEU A 175 32.69 -5.53 5.06
CA LEU A 175 32.10 -4.62 6.02
C LEU A 175 31.38 -5.31 7.19
N ALA A 176 31.17 -6.64 7.16
CA ALA A 176 30.40 -7.35 8.19
C ALA A 176 31.05 -7.28 9.58
N ALA A 177 32.37 -7.24 9.66
CA ALA A 177 33.14 -7.13 10.91
C ALA A 177 33.46 -5.68 11.30
N ARG A 178 33.00 -4.70 10.52
CA ARG A 178 33.30 -3.28 10.76
C ARG A 178 32.60 -2.79 12.02
N ARG A 179 33.37 -2.15 12.92
CA ARG A 179 32.83 -1.59 14.17
C ARG A 179 32.54 -0.11 14.11
N ARG A 180 33.27 0.64 13.28
CA ARG A 180 33.02 2.08 13.10
C ARG A 180 31.93 2.33 12.04
N PRO A 181 31.11 3.34 12.21
CA PRO A 181 30.13 3.71 11.18
C PRO A 181 30.80 4.01 9.84
N LEU A 182 30.09 3.75 8.74
CA LEU A 182 30.49 4.19 7.40
C LEU A 182 30.18 5.68 7.26
N THR A 183 31.18 6.43 6.82
CA THR A 183 31.00 7.83 6.46
C THR A 183 30.21 7.96 5.16
N LEU A 184 29.59 9.12 4.92
CA LEU A 184 28.89 9.40 3.67
C LEU A 184 29.80 9.21 2.45
N ALA A 185 31.06 9.60 2.55
CA ALA A 185 32.07 9.44 1.46
C ALA A 185 32.31 7.97 1.12
N GLU A 186 32.22 7.08 2.11
CA GLU A 186 32.44 5.65 1.90
C GLU A 186 31.18 4.97 1.31
N TRP A 187 30.00 5.16 1.91
CA TRP A 187 28.84 4.39 1.50
C TRP A 187 28.17 4.90 0.20
N ARG A 188 28.37 6.16 -0.20
CA ARG A 188 27.89 6.67 -1.50
C ARG A 188 28.43 5.92 -2.72
N HIS A 189 29.54 5.23 -2.58
CA HIS A 189 30.17 4.42 -3.61
C HIS A 189 29.93 2.91 -3.44
N LEU A 190 29.17 2.51 -2.42
CA LEU A 190 28.91 1.11 -2.16
C LEU A 190 27.87 0.57 -3.17
N PRO A 191 28.20 -0.53 -3.89
CA PRO A 191 27.24 -1.12 -4.80
C PRO A 191 26.08 -1.78 -4.03
N LEU A 192 24.86 -1.42 -4.40
CA LEU A 192 23.65 -1.84 -3.71
C LEU A 192 22.79 -2.78 -4.57
N ALA A 193 22.15 -3.74 -3.90
CA ALA A 193 21.01 -4.46 -4.43
C ALA A 193 19.74 -3.87 -3.80
N LEU A 194 18.85 -3.31 -4.60
CA LEU A 194 17.67 -2.61 -4.15
C LEU A 194 16.40 -3.10 -4.84
N LEU A 195 15.25 -2.86 -4.21
CA LEU A 195 13.96 -3.05 -4.84
C LEU A 195 13.78 -2.11 -6.03
N SER A 196 12.90 -2.49 -6.96
CA SER A 196 12.53 -1.68 -8.13
C SER A 196 11.94 -0.33 -7.73
N GLY A 197 12.04 0.66 -8.63
CA GLY A 197 11.68 2.06 -8.38
C GLY A 197 10.20 2.32 -8.05
N ASP A 198 9.31 1.39 -8.37
CA ASP A 198 7.88 1.42 -8.08
C ASP A 198 7.55 1.11 -6.60
N PHE A 199 8.51 0.62 -5.82
CA PHE A 199 8.29 0.34 -4.40
C PHE A 199 8.63 1.51 -3.49
N ALA A 200 7.74 1.80 -2.53
CA ALA A 200 7.89 2.89 -1.55
C ALA A 200 9.24 2.84 -0.79
N THR A 201 9.77 1.64 -0.51
CA THR A 201 11.09 1.48 0.12
C THR A 201 12.22 2.03 -0.75
N ARG A 202 12.19 1.76 -2.08
CA ARG A 202 13.18 2.27 -3.01
C ARG A 202 13.06 3.79 -3.14
N GLN A 203 11.86 4.30 -3.30
CA GLN A 203 11.60 5.74 -3.39
C GLN A 203 12.08 6.48 -2.14
N PHE A 204 11.87 5.90 -0.96
CA PHE A 204 12.37 6.45 0.30
C PHE A 204 13.91 6.52 0.33
N ILE A 205 14.60 5.46 -0.10
CA ILE A 205 16.07 5.42 -0.21
C ILE A 205 16.57 6.49 -1.18
N ASP A 206 15.95 6.57 -2.36
CA ASP A 206 16.36 7.52 -3.41
C ASP A 206 16.17 8.97 -2.96
N ARG A 207 15.05 9.29 -2.30
CA ARG A 207 14.81 10.62 -1.71
C ARG A 207 15.87 10.98 -0.68
N TYR A 208 16.18 10.05 0.23
CA TYR A 208 17.18 10.26 1.27
C TYR A 208 18.59 10.49 0.67
N CYS A 209 19.01 9.67 -0.29
CA CYS A 209 20.28 9.84 -0.98
C CYS A 209 20.35 11.18 -1.73
N THR A 210 19.26 11.59 -2.36
CA THR A 210 19.17 12.90 -3.04
C THR A 210 19.29 14.06 -2.06
N GLN A 211 18.70 13.98 -0.87
CA GLN A 211 18.86 14.98 0.19
C GLN A 211 20.32 15.09 0.67
N LEU A 212 21.07 13.99 0.64
CA LEU A 212 22.50 13.97 0.94
C LEU A 212 23.41 14.32 -0.25
N GLY A 213 22.84 14.71 -1.38
CA GLY A 213 23.56 15.20 -2.55
C GLY A 213 24.18 14.10 -3.42
N PHE A 214 23.64 12.86 -3.42
CA PHE A 214 24.12 11.80 -4.31
C PHE A 214 22.99 10.88 -4.74
N ARG A 215 23.27 10.00 -5.72
CA ARG A 215 22.40 8.89 -6.11
C ARG A 215 23.01 7.57 -5.68
N PRO A 216 22.21 6.60 -5.19
CA PRO A 216 22.73 5.30 -4.81
C PRO A 216 23.31 4.56 -6.02
N LEU A 217 24.44 3.88 -5.84
CA LEU A 217 25.02 3.02 -6.86
C LEU A 217 24.27 1.68 -6.90
N VAL A 218 23.21 1.60 -7.70
CA VAL A 218 22.38 0.41 -7.83
C VAL A 218 23.05 -0.55 -8.81
N ALA A 219 23.65 -1.62 -8.27
CA ALA A 219 24.26 -2.68 -9.07
C ALA A 219 23.26 -3.77 -9.48
N VAL A 220 22.25 -4.02 -8.64
CA VAL A 220 21.17 -4.98 -8.90
C VAL A 220 19.84 -4.37 -8.48
N GLU A 221 18.85 -4.50 -9.34
CA GLU A 221 17.46 -4.16 -9.07
C GLU A 221 16.59 -5.40 -9.20
N ALA A 222 15.69 -5.62 -8.24
CA ALA A 222 14.74 -6.73 -8.28
C ALA A 222 13.38 -6.30 -7.70
N ASN A 223 12.31 -6.93 -8.15
CA ASN A 223 10.94 -6.70 -7.68
C ASN A 223 10.53 -7.64 -6.53
N ALA A 224 11.44 -8.49 -6.07
CA ALA A 224 11.20 -9.44 -4.99
C ALA A 224 12.21 -9.27 -3.86
N LEU A 225 11.72 -8.99 -2.64
CA LEU A 225 12.59 -8.79 -1.48
C LEU A 225 13.41 -10.04 -1.14
N GLY A 226 12.85 -11.23 -1.30
CA GLY A 226 13.57 -12.48 -1.10
C GLY A 226 14.80 -12.62 -2.03
N ALA A 227 14.71 -12.14 -3.27
CA ALA A 227 15.85 -12.11 -4.19
C ALA A 227 16.94 -11.13 -3.69
N ILE A 228 16.57 -9.94 -3.23
CA ILE A 228 17.53 -8.97 -2.64
C ILE A 228 18.25 -9.58 -1.45
N VAL A 229 17.51 -10.19 -0.51
CA VAL A 229 18.09 -10.82 0.67
C VAL A 229 19.07 -11.95 0.28
N GLU A 230 18.70 -12.80 -0.67
CA GLU A 230 19.54 -13.91 -1.11
C GLU A 230 20.81 -13.45 -1.83
N ILE A 231 20.71 -12.42 -2.68
CA ILE A 231 21.86 -11.82 -3.39
C ILE A 231 22.83 -11.23 -2.37
N VAL A 232 22.34 -10.44 -1.42
CA VAL A 232 23.19 -9.78 -0.42
C VAL A 232 23.83 -10.79 0.54
N ARG A 233 23.07 -11.83 0.92
CA ARG A 233 23.56 -12.89 1.79
C ARG A 233 24.79 -13.62 1.23
N ARG A 234 24.82 -13.81 -0.09
CA ARG A 234 25.89 -14.59 -0.80
C ARG A 234 26.94 -13.74 -1.48
N GLY A 235 26.69 -12.44 -1.66
CA GLY A 235 27.49 -11.58 -2.53
C GLY A 235 28.27 -10.50 -1.80
N GLN A 236 28.85 -9.62 -2.63
CA GLN A 236 29.60 -8.44 -2.21
C GLN A 236 28.76 -7.16 -2.28
N LEU A 237 27.41 -7.32 -2.40
CA LEU A 237 26.49 -6.19 -2.46
C LEU A 237 25.93 -5.89 -1.07
N ALA A 238 25.59 -4.64 -0.84
CA ALA A 238 24.86 -4.20 0.32
C ALA A 238 23.40 -3.88 -0.05
N THR A 239 22.55 -3.72 0.97
CA THR A 239 21.15 -3.28 0.79
C THR A 239 20.70 -2.44 1.98
N LEU A 240 19.56 -1.77 1.83
CA LEU A 240 18.92 -0.98 2.89
C LEU A 240 17.55 -1.61 3.19
N LEU A 241 17.42 -2.23 4.36
CA LEU A 241 16.22 -2.97 4.78
C LEU A 241 15.84 -2.63 6.22
N PRO A 242 14.56 -2.87 6.62
CA PRO A 242 14.15 -2.78 8.02
C PRO A 242 15.00 -3.65 8.94
N ALA A 243 15.34 -3.12 10.12
CA ALA A 243 16.11 -3.84 11.15
C ALA A 243 15.49 -5.19 11.54
N ALA A 244 14.16 -5.30 11.46
CA ALA A 244 13.42 -6.53 11.76
C ALA A 244 13.84 -7.70 10.87
N ILE A 245 14.13 -7.43 9.58
CA ILE A 245 14.55 -8.48 8.62
C ILE A 245 15.91 -9.09 9.02
N ALA A 246 16.84 -8.26 9.50
CA ALA A 246 18.14 -8.78 9.97
C ALA A 246 18.04 -9.64 11.23
N ARG A 247 17.08 -9.35 12.12
CA ARG A 247 16.87 -10.14 13.35
C ARG A 247 16.44 -11.59 13.02
N GLU A 248 15.66 -11.76 11.98
CA GLU A 248 15.21 -13.07 11.52
C GLU A 248 16.23 -13.78 10.64
N ASN A 249 17.14 -13.03 10.01
CA ASN A 249 18.16 -13.58 9.10
C ASN A 249 19.57 -13.40 9.67
N ARG A 250 20.07 -14.41 10.39
CA ARG A 250 21.41 -14.40 11.03
C ARG A 250 22.58 -14.22 10.06
N GLN A 251 22.38 -14.44 8.77
CA GLN A 251 23.40 -14.30 7.73
C GLN A 251 23.51 -12.86 7.19
N LEU A 252 22.59 -11.99 7.57
CA LEU A 252 22.71 -10.56 7.32
C LEU A 252 23.35 -9.87 8.53
N LYS A 253 24.25 -8.93 8.26
CA LYS A 253 24.94 -8.11 9.26
C LYS A 253 24.64 -6.65 9.02
N LYS A 254 24.24 -5.97 10.10
CA LYS A 254 24.07 -4.52 10.09
C LYS A 254 25.42 -3.82 10.03
N VAL A 255 25.50 -2.80 9.21
CA VAL A 255 26.60 -1.86 9.14
C VAL A 255 26.09 -0.48 9.53
N ALA A 256 26.68 0.12 10.58
CA ALA A 256 26.27 1.44 11.03
C ALA A 256 26.67 2.51 9.99
N LEU A 257 25.80 3.53 9.85
CA LEU A 257 26.05 4.73 9.03
C LEU A 257 26.20 5.94 9.95
N ASP A 258 27.14 6.86 9.63
CA ASP A 258 27.24 8.15 10.34
C ASP A 258 25.97 8.98 10.16
N ASN A 259 25.42 8.96 8.96
CA ASN A 259 24.12 9.54 8.63
C ASN A 259 23.08 8.42 8.62
N ALA A 260 22.49 8.11 9.78
CA ALA A 260 21.42 7.13 9.87
C ALA A 260 20.18 7.60 9.08
N MET A 261 19.50 6.66 8.43
CA MET A 261 18.26 6.97 7.72
C MET A 261 17.17 7.41 8.71
N PRO A 262 16.33 8.39 8.36
CA PRO A 262 15.21 8.79 9.20
C PRO A 262 14.21 7.64 9.36
N ALA A 263 13.44 7.69 10.45
CA ALA A 263 12.33 6.78 10.62
C ALA A 263 11.24 7.09 9.60
N ARG A 264 10.54 6.06 9.14
CA ARG A 264 9.35 6.17 8.31
C ARG A 264 8.15 5.54 8.99
N GLN A 265 6.96 6.09 8.73
CA GLN A 265 5.73 5.67 9.36
C GLN A 265 5.07 4.55 8.55
N ALA A 266 4.88 3.39 9.18
CA ALA A 266 3.99 2.36 8.66
C ALA A 266 2.54 2.76 8.96
N VAL A 267 1.65 2.53 8.00
CA VAL A 267 0.23 2.87 8.11
C VAL A 267 -0.65 1.68 7.72
N LEU A 268 -1.81 1.61 8.36
CA LEU A 268 -2.93 0.80 7.95
C LEU A 268 -3.76 1.60 6.95
N LEU A 269 -4.00 1.05 5.79
CA LEU A 269 -4.83 1.63 4.73
C LEU A 269 -6.19 0.94 4.69
N GLN A 270 -7.25 1.73 4.56
CA GLN A 270 -8.63 1.27 4.42
C GLN A 270 -9.38 2.18 3.46
N ARG A 271 -10.41 1.69 2.79
CA ARG A 271 -11.32 2.57 2.04
C ARG A 271 -12.04 3.51 3.00
N GLN A 272 -12.06 4.79 2.67
CA GLN A 272 -12.72 5.81 3.48
C GLN A 272 -14.22 5.50 3.63
N GLY A 273 -14.71 5.52 4.86
CA GLY A 273 -16.11 5.24 5.17
C GLY A 273 -16.56 3.80 4.92
N ALA A 274 -15.65 2.86 4.64
CA ALA A 274 -16.01 1.46 4.46
C ALA A 274 -16.49 0.82 5.75
N TYR A 275 -17.43 -0.11 5.62
CA TYR A 275 -17.78 -1.00 6.72
C TYR A 275 -16.57 -1.86 7.10
N ARG A 276 -16.22 -1.85 8.37
CA ARG A 276 -15.17 -2.72 8.93
C ARG A 276 -15.79 -4.03 9.35
N SER A 277 -15.48 -5.11 8.64
CA SER A 277 -15.93 -6.44 9.03
C SER A 277 -15.37 -6.83 10.41
N ALA A 278 -16.04 -7.76 11.10
CA ALA A 278 -15.56 -8.29 12.38
C ALA A 278 -14.15 -8.92 12.22
N ALA A 279 -13.88 -9.58 11.09
CA ALA A 279 -12.58 -10.13 10.77
C ALA A 279 -11.49 -9.05 10.63
N ALA A 280 -11.81 -7.93 9.95
CA ALA A 280 -10.88 -6.80 9.82
C ALA A 280 -10.58 -6.15 11.19
N GLN A 281 -11.61 -5.94 12.01
CA GLN A 281 -11.44 -5.39 13.36
C GLN A 281 -10.58 -6.31 14.24
N ALA A 282 -10.84 -7.63 14.19
CA ALA A 282 -10.05 -8.61 14.92
C ALA A 282 -8.59 -8.65 14.47
N PHE A 283 -8.33 -8.54 13.16
CA PHE A 283 -6.98 -8.49 12.63
C PHE A 283 -6.21 -7.23 13.08
N ILE A 284 -6.86 -6.07 13.02
CA ILE A 284 -6.30 -4.80 13.53
C ILE A 284 -5.96 -4.92 15.02
N ALA A 285 -6.84 -5.52 15.82
CA ALA A 285 -6.59 -5.72 17.25
C ALA A 285 -5.37 -6.62 17.49
N VAL A 286 -5.18 -7.68 16.70
CA VAL A 286 -3.99 -8.55 16.78
C VAL A 286 -2.73 -7.79 16.40
N LEU A 287 -2.73 -7.00 15.32
CA LEU A 287 -1.61 -6.13 14.94
C LEU A 287 -1.19 -5.20 16.08
N GLN A 288 -2.15 -4.56 16.73
CA GLN A 288 -1.89 -3.64 17.84
C GLN A 288 -1.31 -4.34 19.07
N GLN A 289 -1.75 -5.57 19.38
CA GLN A 289 -1.27 -6.35 20.51
C GLN A 289 0.18 -6.85 20.37
N GLN A 290 0.68 -6.99 19.14
CA GLN A 290 2.05 -7.43 18.90
C GLN A 290 3.13 -6.35 19.11
N GLY A 291 2.81 -5.27 19.76
CA GLY A 291 3.74 -4.16 20.01
C GLY A 291 3.89 -3.24 18.80
N VAL A 292 3.02 -3.41 17.81
CA VAL A 292 2.77 -2.47 16.72
C VAL A 292 1.90 -1.34 17.29
N THR A 293 2.41 -0.68 18.36
CA THR A 293 1.72 0.46 18.98
C THR A 293 1.96 1.70 18.14
N PRO A 294 0.93 2.52 17.90
CA PRO A 294 1.11 3.79 17.23
C PRO A 294 2.12 4.64 18.00
N THR A 295 3.30 4.86 17.44
CA THR A 295 4.18 5.91 17.96
C THR A 295 3.57 7.23 17.49
N PRO A 296 3.22 8.15 18.38
CA PRO A 296 2.71 9.46 17.96
C PRO A 296 3.74 10.10 17.02
N PRO A 297 3.29 10.83 16.00
CA PRO A 297 4.20 11.53 15.12
C PRO A 297 5.11 12.41 15.95
N SER A 298 6.42 12.20 15.84
CA SER A 298 7.42 13.10 16.45
C SER A 298 7.12 14.49 15.93
N ALA A 299 6.78 15.41 16.81
CA ALA A 299 6.58 16.82 16.47
C ALA A 299 7.81 17.25 15.67
N ALA A 300 7.58 17.62 14.42
CA ALA A 300 8.61 18.16 13.57
C ALA A 300 9.27 19.32 14.33
N SER A 301 10.56 19.19 14.63
CA SER A 301 11.34 20.26 15.22
C SER A 301 11.30 21.43 14.23
N SER A 302 10.49 22.43 14.57
CA SER A 302 10.45 23.71 13.90
C SER A 302 11.86 24.31 13.93
N PRO A 303 12.39 24.79 12.83
CA PRO A 303 13.65 25.52 12.86
C PRO A 303 13.38 26.90 13.47
N ALA A 304 13.50 26.98 14.80
CA ALA A 304 13.44 28.25 15.54
C ALA A 304 14.86 28.66 15.91
N ASP A 305 15.13 29.94 15.63
CA ASP A 305 16.19 30.79 16.14
C ASP A 305 17.60 30.65 15.56
N ALA A 306 17.78 31.34 14.43
CA ALA A 306 19.07 31.94 14.12
C ALA A 306 19.27 33.17 15.05
N PRO A 307 20.41 33.31 15.77
CA PRO A 307 20.67 34.44 16.64
C PRO A 307 20.84 35.74 15.82
N ALA A 308 20.08 36.76 16.19
CA ALA A 308 20.18 38.12 15.66
C ALA A 308 21.61 38.66 15.83
N ARG A 309 22.29 38.95 14.73
CA ARG A 309 23.56 39.71 14.75
C ARG A 309 23.28 41.12 15.26
N SER A 310 23.84 41.42 16.43
CA SER A 310 23.92 42.76 17.00
C SER A 310 24.71 43.67 16.08
N ARG A 311 24.07 44.69 15.51
CA ARG A 311 24.78 45.83 14.87
C ARG A 311 25.37 46.68 15.99
N GLY A 312 26.71 46.65 16.09
CA GLY A 312 27.47 47.61 16.88
C GLY A 312 27.31 49.02 16.27
N LYS A 313 26.86 49.96 17.10
CA LYS A 313 27.01 51.38 16.84
C LYS A 313 28.48 51.73 17.07
N SER A 314 29.13 52.30 16.07
CA SER A 314 30.31 53.12 16.29
C SER A 314 29.88 54.59 16.26
N ALA A 315 30.07 55.29 17.38
CA ALA A 315 30.07 56.73 17.47
C ALA A 315 31.53 57.22 17.29
N SER A 316 31.71 58.23 16.56
CA SER A 316 32.60 59.38 16.53
C SER A 316 33.09 59.67 15.12
#